data_5b1bd30bc5ab22248bd586d355f0c588
#
_entry.id   5b1bd30bc5ab22248bd586d355f0c588
#
_cell.length_a   1.000
_cell.length_b   1.000
_cell.length_c   1.000
_cell.angle_alpha   90.00
_cell.angle_beta   90.00
_cell.angle_gamma   90.00
#
_symmetry.space_group_name_H-M   'P 1'
#
loop_
_entity.id
_entity.type
_entity.pdbx_description
1 polymer ?
#
loop_
_entity_poly.entity_id
_entity_poly.type
_entity_poly.pdbx_seq_one_letter_code
_entity_poly.pdbx_strand_id
1 'polypeptide(L)'
;MARKELTKNAMAIADLIRQRSANTKDVHAAEYIGVDAATICRFKADHLDKFCGYLDYLGLTVVDKSMKPLSEEELHSLILFAQKG
;
A
#
# COMPACT_ATOMS: atom_id res chain seq x y z
N MET A 1 -20.86 -17.40 -0.65
CA MET A 1 -20.26 -17.20 0.64
C MET A 1 -20.21 -15.71 0.97
N ALA A 2 -20.37 -15.39 2.18
CA ALA A 2 -20.35 -14.00 2.56
C ALA A 2 -18.93 -13.44 2.40
N ARG A 3 -18.88 -12.26 1.83
CA ARG A 3 -17.60 -11.62 1.69
C ARG A 3 -17.16 -11.05 3.03
N LYS A 4 -15.94 -11.30 3.37
CA LYS A 4 -15.42 -10.79 4.60
C LYS A 4 -15.17 -9.30 4.48
N GLU A 5 -15.55 -8.57 5.49
CA GLU A 5 -15.33 -7.14 5.48
C GLU A 5 -13.86 -6.85 5.79
N LEU A 6 -13.38 -5.77 5.24
CA LEU A 6 -12.02 -5.35 5.52
C LEU A 6 -11.90 -4.86 6.95
N THR A 7 -10.76 -5.11 7.55
CA THR A 7 -10.46 -4.56 8.87
C THR A 7 -10.25 -3.06 8.75
N LYS A 8 -10.24 -2.38 9.89
CA LYS A 8 -9.99 -0.96 9.91
C LYS A 8 -8.63 -0.62 9.30
N ASN A 9 -7.64 -1.44 9.62
CA ASN A 9 -6.30 -1.21 9.08
C ASN A 9 -6.29 -1.38 7.56
N ALA A 10 -6.95 -2.42 7.06
CA ALA A 10 -6.99 -2.65 5.63
C ALA A 10 -7.72 -1.53 4.91
N MET A 11 -8.81 -1.05 5.50
CA MET A 11 -9.53 0.08 4.91
C MET A 11 -8.69 1.34 4.89
N ALA A 12 -7.95 1.59 5.95
CA ALA A 12 -7.09 2.76 6.02
C ALA A 12 -6.01 2.69 4.95
N ILE A 13 -5.44 1.52 4.74
CA ILE A 13 -4.43 1.34 3.69
C ILE A 13 -5.05 1.62 2.32
N ALA A 14 -6.21 1.06 2.06
CA ALA A 14 -6.87 1.25 0.77
C ALA A 14 -7.21 2.73 0.54
N ASP A 15 -7.71 3.39 1.57
CA ASP A 15 -8.04 4.81 1.47
C ASP A 15 -6.81 5.65 1.18
N LEU A 16 -5.71 5.37 1.85
CA LEU A 16 -4.48 6.10 1.62
C LEU A 16 -4.01 5.94 0.19
N ILE A 17 -4.03 4.72 -0.30
CA ILE A 17 -3.60 4.45 -1.66
C ILE A 17 -4.50 5.17 -2.66
N ARG A 18 -5.81 5.14 -2.44
CA ARG A 18 -6.74 5.79 -3.34
C ARG A 18 -6.58 7.30 -3.32
N GLN A 19 -6.33 7.89 -2.16
CA GLN A 19 -6.10 9.31 -2.05
C GLN A 19 -4.85 9.72 -2.83
N ARG A 20 -3.79 8.96 -2.67
CA ARG A 20 -2.56 9.27 -3.39
C ARG A 20 -2.72 9.06 -4.87
N SER A 21 -3.44 8.02 -5.24
CA SER A 21 -3.68 7.71 -6.64
C SER A 21 -4.50 8.80 -7.32
N ALA A 22 -5.40 9.43 -6.58
CA ALA A 22 -6.24 10.48 -7.14
C ALA A 22 -5.44 11.72 -7.55
N ASN A 23 -4.25 11.89 -6.99
CA ASN A 23 -3.41 13.05 -7.29
C ASN A 23 -2.44 12.81 -8.43
N THR A 24 -2.51 11.65 -9.07
CA THR A 24 -1.61 11.33 -10.16
C THR A 24 -2.40 10.56 -11.21
N LYS A 25 -1.78 10.35 -12.35
CA LYS A 25 -2.43 9.63 -13.44
C LYS A 25 -1.92 8.21 -13.50
N ASP A 26 -2.82 7.29 -13.81
CA ASP A 26 -2.44 5.89 -13.90
C ASP A 26 -1.36 5.65 -14.96
N VAL A 27 -1.36 6.44 -16.01
CA VAL A 27 -0.37 6.27 -17.07
C VAL A 27 1.03 6.56 -16.54
N HIS A 28 1.16 7.55 -15.66
CA HIS A 28 2.47 7.85 -15.07
C HIS A 28 2.91 6.76 -14.13
N ALA A 29 1.99 6.24 -13.34
CA ALA A 29 2.30 5.14 -12.43
C ALA A 29 2.71 3.89 -13.22
N ALA A 30 2.00 3.63 -14.30
CA ALA A 30 2.28 2.48 -15.14
C ALA A 30 3.68 2.56 -15.74
N GLU A 31 4.05 3.74 -16.21
CA GLU A 31 5.39 3.96 -16.75
C GLU A 31 6.46 3.70 -15.71
N TYR A 32 6.22 4.21 -14.52
CA TYR A 32 7.18 4.06 -13.43
C TYR A 32 7.40 2.60 -13.08
N ILE A 33 6.32 1.83 -13.06
CA ILE A 33 6.38 0.41 -12.68
C ILE A 33 6.76 -0.48 -13.86
N GLY A 34 6.44 -0.05 -15.08
CA GLY A 34 6.73 -0.83 -16.26
C GLY A 34 5.57 -1.70 -16.72
N VAL A 35 4.34 -1.21 -16.54
CA VAL A 35 3.14 -1.93 -16.97
C VAL A 35 2.21 -0.97 -17.70
N ASP A 36 1.08 -1.50 -18.16
CA ASP A 36 0.06 -0.68 -18.82
C ASP A 36 -0.76 0.08 -17.82
N ALA A 37 -1.30 1.23 -18.25
CA ALA A 37 -2.24 1.97 -17.41
C ALA A 37 -3.47 1.12 -17.08
N ALA A 38 -3.89 0.27 -18.01
CA ALA A 38 -5.01 -0.62 -17.77
C ALA A 38 -4.73 -1.59 -16.63
N THR A 39 -3.48 -2.02 -16.50
CA THR A 39 -3.08 -2.89 -15.41
C THR A 39 -3.26 -2.20 -14.07
N ILE A 40 -2.85 -0.93 -13.98
CA ILE A 40 -3.01 -0.16 -12.75
C ILE A 40 -4.49 0.00 -12.42
N CYS A 41 -5.29 0.36 -13.42
CA CYS A 41 -6.71 0.55 -13.22
C CYS A 41 -7.37 -0.73 -12.73
N ARG A 42 -7.04 -1.84 -13.36
CA ARG A 42 -7.60 -3.14 -12.99
C ARG A 42 -7.18 -3.55 -11.59
N PHE A 43 -5.93 -3.29 -11.25
CA PHE A 43 -5.46 -3.59 -9.92
C PHE A 43 -6.25 -2.82 -8.86
N LYS A 44 -6.48 -1.54 -9.10
CA LYS A 44 -7.22 -0.73 -8.12
C LYS A 44 -8.67 -1.19 -8.01
N ALA A 45 -9.26 -1.61 -9.12
CA ALA A 45 -10.66 -2.02 -9.11
C ALA A 45 -10.87 -3.40 -8.50
N ASP A 46 -9.98 -4.34 -8.83
CA ASP A 46 -10.21 -5.74 -8.52
C ASP A 46 -9.34 -6.29 -7.40
N HIS A 47 -8.18 -5.73 -7.17
CA HIS A 47 -7.20 -6.37 -6.30
C HIS A 47 -6.77 -5.52 -5.11
N LEU A 48 -7.01 -4.23 -5.14
CA LEU A 48 -6.50 -3.36 -4.09
C LEU A 48 -7.02 -3.76 -2.71
N ASP A 49 -8.32 -3.97 -2.60
CA ASP A 49 -8.90 -4.32 -1.31
C ASP A 49 -8.36 -5.64 -0.80
N LYS A 50 -8.23 -6.61 -1.69
CA LYS A 50 -7.71 -7.91 -1.31
C LYS A 50 -6.27 -7.82 -0.88
N PHE A 51 -5.49 -7.02 -1.58
CA PHE A 51 -4.10 -6.82 -1.22
C PHE A 51 -3.97 -6.15 0.15
N CYS A 52 -4.81 -5.16 0.40
CA CYS A 52 -4.80 -4.49 1.69
C CYS A 52 -5.17 -5.44 2.82
N GLY A 53 -6.13 -6.32 2.57
CA GLY A 53 -6.49 -7.34 3.54
C GLY A 53 -5.34 -8.29 3.82
N TYR A 54 -4.61 -8.63 2.78
CA TYR A 54 -3.45 -9.51 2.93
C TYR A 54 -2.35 -8.84 3.75
N LEU A 55 -2.11 -7.54 3.51
CA LEU A 55 -1.15 -6.80 4.30
C LEU A 55 -1.55 -6.78 5.77
N ASP A 56 -2.82 -6.57 6.02
CA ASP A 56 -3.32 -6.59 7.38
C ASP A 56 -3.12 -7.94 8.04
N TYR A 57 -3.34 -9.00 7.28
CA TYR A 57 -3.11 -10.35 7.77
C TYR A 57 -1.65 -10.55 8.17
N LEU A 58 -0.75 -9.98 7.41
CA LEU A 58 0.68 -10.10 7.70
C LEU A 58 1.14 -9.20 8.83
N GLY A 59 0.25 -8.38 9.35
CA GLY A 59 0.60 -7.45 10.42
C GLY A 59 1.29 -6.20 9.91
N LEU A 60 1.09 -5.86 8.64
CA LEU A 60 1.72 -4.71 8.02
C LEU A 60 0.72 -3.60 7.81
N THR A 61 1.23 -2.39 7.71
CA THR A 61 0.42 -1.25 7.33
C THR A 61 1.23 -0.41 6.36
N VAL A 62 0.56 0.59 5.79
CA VAL A 62 1.18 1.47 4.81
C VAL A 62 1.07 2.90 5.32
N VAL A 63 2.17 3.63 5.23
CA VAL A 63 2.16 5.04 5.59
C VAL A 63 2.75 5.83 4.44
N ASP A 64 2.42 7.10 4.42
CA ASP A 64 2.97 8.00 3.42
C ASP A 64 4.44 8.20 3.70
N LYS A 65 5.22 8.05 2.67
CA LYS A 65 6.66 8.20 2.77
C LYS A 65 7.06 9.57 3.32
N SER A 66 6.28 10.59 3.03
CA SER A 66 6.58 11.95 3.46
C SER A 66 6.18 12.23 4.90
N MET A 67 5.45 11.32 5.54
CA MET A 67 4.93 11.59 6.88
C MET A 67 5.89 11.20 7.99
N LYS A 68 6.82 10.44 7.83
CA LYS A 68 7.83 10.09 8.83
C LYS A 68 7.26 9.81 10.20
N PRO A 69 6.46 8.78 10.35
CA PRO A 69 5.93 8.42 11.66
C PRO A 69 7.00 7.94 12.63
N LEU A 70 8.16 7.54 12.12
CA LEU A 70 9.28 7.10 12.94
C LEU A 70 10.43 8.08 12.78
N SER A 71 11.23 8.18 13.84
CA SER A 71 12.45 8.96 13.75
C SER A 71 13.42 8.26 12.82
N GLU A 72 14.42 9.03 12.36
CA GLU A 72 15.41 8.46 11.47
C GLU A 72 16.15 7.31 12.14
N GLU A 73 16.41 7.45 13.43
CA GLU A 73 17.08 6.40 14.18
C GLU A 73 16.25 5.14 14.25
N GLU A 74 14.96 5.30 14.51
CA GLU A 74 14.07 4.15 14.58
C GLU A 74 13.98 3.45 13.25
N LEU A 75 13.89 4.21 12.19
CA LEU A 75 13.82 3.64 10.85
C LEU A 75 15.09 2.88 10.54
N HIS A 76 16.23 3.46 10.89
CA HIS A 76 17.50 2.82 10.67
C HIS A 76 17.61 1.51 11.44
N SER A 77 17.17 1.52 12.68
CA SER A 77 17.16 0.30 13.50
C SER A 77 16.31 -0.79 12.88
N LEU A 78 15.16 -0.43 12.36
CA LEU A 78 14.29 -1.42 11.74
C LEU A 78 14.94 -2.05 10.52
N ILE A 79 15.62 -1.25 9.74
CA ILE A 79 16.30 -1.75 8.57
C ILE A 79 17.41 -2.71 8.96
N LEU A 80 18.21 -2.34 9.96
CA LEU A 80 19.27 -3.20 10.43
C LEU A 80 18.73 -4.50 10.98
N PHE A 81 17.66 -4.42 11.71
CA PHE A 81 17.04 -5.59 12.29
C PHE A 81 16.54 -6.54 11.20
N ALA A 82 15.92 -6.00 10.19
CA ALA A 82 15.43 -6.81 9.09
C ALA A 82 16.57 -7.49 8.34
N GLN A 83 17.67 -6.80 8.19
CA GLN A 83 18.81 -7.36 7.49
C GLN A 83 19.46 -8.50 8.24
N LYS A 84 19.37 -8.46 9.54
CA LYS A 84 19.92 -9.52 10.37
C LYS A 84 19.06 -10.78 10.33
N GLY A 85 17.79 -10.57 10.22
CA GLY A 85 16.87 -11.69 10.20
C GLY A 85 16.97 -12.51 8.96
#